data_2284044fb1e8c2037836362aaeefaad3
#
_entry.id   2284044fb1e8c2037836362aaeefaad3
#
_cell.length_a   1.000
_cell.length_b   1.000
_cell.length_c   1.000
_cell.angle_alpha   90.00
_cell.angle_beta   90.00
_cell.angle_gamma   90.00
#
_symmetry.space_group_name_H-M   'P 1'
#
loop_
_entity.id
_entity.type
_entity.pdbx_description
1 polymer ?
#
loop_
_entity_poly.entity_id
_entity_poly.type
_entity_poly.pdbx_seq_one_letter_code
_entity_poly.pdbx_strand_id
1 'polypeptide(L)'
;MKKILILGAGIYQVPLIRAAKRMGLYTIVASIPGNYPGFPLADKVCYENTVDHEAILKIAREENVDGIVTAGTDVAVITIGRVCDALGLRGLSAEAAEIASNKLAMKSRYEEYGVRTARFRKIPFAREDYEELLEGLEFPLIFKSVDSSGSRGITRVDSPADFREARHNALENTRSDYF
;
A
#
# COMPACT_ATOMS: atom_id res chain seq x y z
N MET A 1 10.08 24.31 15.46
CA MET A 1 8.73 23.80 15.03
C MET A 1 8.97 22.43 14.38
N LYS A 2 8.21 21.41 14.77
CA LYS A 2 8.35 20.09 14.17
C LYS A 2 7.81 20.08 12.75
N LYS A 3 8.45 19.29 11.88
CA LYS A 3 8.11 19.17 10.46
C LYS A 3 7.54 17.79 10.16
N ILE A 4 6.47 17.73 9.40
CA ILE A 4 5.83 16.49 8.95
C ILE A 4 5.81 16.43 7.42
N LEU A 5 6.33 15.35 6.83
CA LEU A 5 6.23 15.06 5.41
C LEU A 5 4.96 14.24 5.16
N ILE A 6 4.07 14.76 4.32
CA ILE A 6 2.80 14.13 3.98
C ILE A 6 2.87 13.68 2.52
N LEU A 7 2.71 12.39 2.29
CA LEU A 7 2.72 11.81 0.95
C LEU A 7 1.32 11.78 0.36
N GLY A 8 1.19 12.44 -0.80
CA GLY A 8 -0.06 12.67 -1.50
C GLY A 8 -0.70 14.02 -1.17
N ALA A 9 -1.42 14.58 -2.15
CA ALA A 9 -2.09 15.88 -2.07
C ALA A 9 -3.58 15.82 -2.46
N GLY A 10 -4.12 14.62 -2.64
CA GLY A 10 -5.51 14.40 -3.04
C GLY A 10 -6.52 14.70 -1.92
N ILE A 11 -7.79 14.48 -2.23
CA ILE A 11 -8.91 14.79 -1.32
C ILE A 11 -8.78 14.08 0.05
N TYR A 12 -8.25 12.85 0.05
CA TYR A 12 -8.10 12.06 1.28
C TYR A 12 -6.96 12.57 2.20
N GLN A 13 -5.99 13.31 1.66
CA GLN A 13 -4.92 13.93 2.45
C GLN A 13 -5.29 15.29 3.02
N VAL A 14 -6.32 15.96 2.49
CA VAL A 14 -6.78 17.27 2.98
C VAL A 14 -7.08 17.28 4.49
N PRO A 15 -7.84 16.31 5.05
CA PRO A 15 -8.08 16.25 6.50
C PRO A 15 -6.80 16.08 7.31
N LEU A 16 -5.84 15.27 6.80
CA LEU A 16 -4.56 15.02 7.44
C LEU A 16 -3.70 16.29 7.49
N ILE A 17 -3.58 17.02 6.36
CA ILE A 17 -2.83 18.30 6.29
C ILE A 17 -3.42 19.29 7.29
N ARG A 18 -4.75 19.46 7.31
CA ARG A 18 -5.44 20.34 8.25
C ARG A 18 -5.21 19.94 9.71
N ALA A 19 -5.20 18.63 10.00
CA ALA A 19 -4.92 18.14 11.35
C ALA A 19 -3.49 18.47 11.78
N ALA A 20 -2.50 18.22 10.92
CA ALA A 20 -1.11 18.55 11.17
C ALA A 20 -0.93 20.05 11.46
N LYS A 21 -1.56 20.92 10.68
CA LYS A 21 -1.53 22.38 10.91
C LYS A 21 -2.17 22.78 12.24
N ARG A 22 -3.30 22.18 12.62
CA ARG A 22 -3.91 22.44 13.96
C ARG A 22 -3.02 22.01 15.12
N MET A 23 -2.13 21.00 14.90
CA MET A 23 -1.12 20.57 15.87
C MET A 23 0.12 21.49 15.89
N GLY A 24 0.15 22.55 15.09
CA GLY A 24 1.30 23.45 15.00
C GLY A 24 2.52 22.86 14.27
N LEU A 25 2.29 21.85 13.43
CA LEU A 25 3.36 21.25 12.62
C LEU A 25 3.57 22.03 11.32
N TYR A 26 4.83 22.13 10.90
CA TYR A 26 5.16 22.60 9.55
C TYR A 26 4.91 21.46 8.56
N THR A 27 4.02 21.69 7.62
CA THR A 27 3.54 20.66 6.68
C THR A 27 4.29 20.75 5.35
N ILE A 28 4.97 19.66 4.98
CA ILE A 28 5.61 19.47 3.68
C ILE A 28 4.77 18.41 2.95
N VAL A 29 4.24 18.75 1.79
CA VAL A 29 3.39 17.82 1.01
C VAL A 29 4.13 17.43 -0.26
N ALA A 30 4.37 16.13 -0.44
CA ALA A 30 4.96 15.56 -1.65
C ALA A 30 3.92 14.80 -2.46
N SER A 31 3.78 15.13 -3.74
CA SER A 31 2.94 14.44 -4.71
C SER A 31 3.38 14.77 -6.14
N ILE A 32 2.98 13.96 -7.10
CA ILE A 32 3.18 14.29 -8.52
C ILE A 32 2.53 15.63 -8.86
N PRO A 33 3.03 16.38 -9.86
CA PRO A 33 2.40 17.61 -10.32
C PRO A 33 0.93 17.41 -10.71
N GLY A 34 0.07 18.38 -10.39
CA GLY A 34 -1.35 18.34 -10.73
C GLY A 34 -2.16 19.35 -9.92
N ASN A 35 -3.44 19.45 -10.21
CA ASN A 35 -4.35 20.33 -9.48
C ASN A 35 -4.96 19.59 -8.27
N TYR A 36 -4.14 19.38 -7.24
CA TYR A 36 -4.57 18.66 -6.04
C TYR A 36 -4.96 19.62 -4.91
N PRO A 37 -6.09 19.36 -4.21
CA PRO A 37 -6.63 20.25 -3.18
C PRO A 37 -5.77 20.35 -1.92
N GLY A 38 -4.81 19.46 -1.74
CA GLY A 38 -3.87 19.49 -0.61
C GLY A 38 -2.74 20.51 -0.79
N PHE A 39 -2.34 20.84 -2.00
CA PHE A 39 -1.22 21.75 -2.24
C PHE A 39 -1.41 23.16 -1.66
N PRO A 40 -2.56 23.84 -1.85
CA PRO A 40 -2.76 25.15 -1.28
C PRO A 40 -2.76 25.20 0.25
N LEU A 41 -2.90 24.04 0.91
CA LEU A 41 -2.94 23.93 2.37
C LEU A 41 -1.58 23.72 3.00
N ALA A 42 -0.58 23.28 2.21
CA ALA A 42 0.75 22.97 2.69
C ALA A 42 1.59 24.24 2.96
N ASP A 43 2.52 24.15 3.92
CA ASP A 43 3.53 25.19 4.11
C ASP A 43 4.64 25.08 3.05
N LYS A 44 4.93 23.85 2.58
CA LYS A 44 5.84 23.57 1.48
C LYS A 44 5.30 22.46 0.58
N VAL A 45 5.47 22.61 -0.73
CA VAL A 45 5.11 21.63 -1.74
C VAL A 45 6.38 21.09 -2.40
N CYS A 46 6.45 19.77 -2.55
CA CYS A 46 7.49 19.08 -3.30
C CYS A 46 6.80 18.25 -4.41
N TYR A 47 7.17 18.52 -5.66
CA TYR A 47 6.61 17.77 -6.79
C TYR A 47 7.44 16.51 -7.02
N GLU A 48 7.00 15.40 -6.43
CA GLU A 48 7.70 14.13 -6.52
C GLU A 48 6.72 12.95 -6.48
N ASN A 49 7.10 11.85 -7.12
CA ASN A 49 6.32 10.63 -7.08
C ASN A 49 6.47 9.95 -5.71
N THR A 50 5.36 9.74 -5.02
CA THR A 50 5.34 9.15 -3.67
C THR A 50 5.81 7.69 -3.59
N VAL A 51 5.95 7.00 -4.73
CA VAL A 51 6.52 5.64 -4.80
C VAL A 51 8.03 5.64 -5.11
N ASP A 52 8.60 6.79 -5.44
CA ASP A 52 10.05 6.96 -5.55
C ASP A 52 10.66 7.21 -4.17
N HIS A 53 11.04 6.11 -3.50
CA HIS A 53 11.53 6.20 -2.13
C HIS A 53 12.87 6.91 -2.00
N GLU A 54 13.72 6.89 -3.02
CA GLU A 54 15.01 7.59 -2.97
C GLU A 54 14.80 9.11 -3.06
N ALA A 55 13.93 9.56 -3.96
CA ALA A 55 13.58 10.96 -4.08
C ALA A 55 12.87 11.49 -2.82
N ILE A 56 11.92 10.71 -2.26
CA ILE A 56 11.23 11.06 -1.01
C ILE A 56 12.20 11.06 0.19
N LEU A 57 13.12 10.11 0.27
CA LEU A 57 14.15 10.06 1.30
C LEU A 57 15.07 11.29 1.23
N LYS A 58 15.45 11.71 0.02
CA LYS A 58 16.24 12.94 -0.20
C LYS A 58 15.49 14.16 0.35
N ILE A 59 14.22 14.33 0.00
CA ILE A 59 13.39 15.43 0.52
C ILE A 59 13.33 15.38 2.05
N ALA A 60 13.10 14.20 2.63
CA ALA A 60 12.99 14.03 4.07
C ALA A 60 14.28 14.41 4.81
N ARG A 61 15.45 14.09 4.23
CA ARG A 61 16.77 14.48 4.76
C ARG A 61 17.03 15.98 4.65
N GLU A 62 16.83 16.56 3.46
CA GLU A 62 17.06 17.99 3.21
C GLU A 62 16.19 18.88 4.09
N GLU A 63 14.95 18.45 4.32
CA GLU A 63 14.00 19.15 5.17
C GLU A 63 14.16 18.89 6.67
N ASN A 64 14.94 17.88 7.05
CA ASN A 64 15.08 17.43 8.43
C ASN A 64 13.71 17.17 9.08
N VAL A 65 12.92 16.30 8.46
CA VAL A 65 11.56 16.01 8.94
C VAL A 65 11.55 15.20 10.25
N ASP A 66 10.62 15.50 11.14
CA ASP A 66 10.41 14.75 12.38
C ASP A 66 9.50 13.54 12.20
N GLY A 67 8.80 13.43 11.08
CA GLY A 67 7.92 12.33 10.76
C GLY A 67 7.43 12.34 9.33
N ILE A 68 6.94 11.19 8.88
CA ILE A 68 6.37 10.98 7.54
C ILE A 68 5.06 10.22 7.65
N VAL A 69 4.06 10.58 6.83
CA VAL A 69 2.72 10.00 6.94
C VAL A 69 1.95 10.13 5.62
N THR A 70 0.94 9.29 5.46
CA THR A 70 -0.10 9.42 4.43
C THR A 70 -1.47 9.05 4.99
N ALA A 71 -2.53 9.29 4.22
CA ALA A 71 -3.89 8.85 4.51
C ALA A 71 -4.62 8.50 3.20
N GLY A 72 -5.50 7.48 3.24
CA GLY A 72 -6.39 7.13 2.13
C GLY A 72 -5.67 6.65 0.86
N THR A 73 -4.43 6.15 0.98
CA THR A 73 -3.68 5.54 -0.12
C THR A 73 -2.72 4.48 0.39
N ASP A 74 -2.60 3.37 -0.33
CA ASP A 74 -1.70 2.27 0.00
C ASP A 74 -0.33 2.40 -0.70
N VAL A 75 -0.28 3.09 -1.85
CA VAL A 75 0.91 3.11 -2.72
C VAL A 75 2.15 3.73 -2.06
N ALA A 76 1.96 4.64 -1.11
CA ALA A 76 3.06 5.32 -0.42
C ALA A 76 3.56 4.58 0.84
N VAL A 77 2.91 3.48 1.25
CA VAL A 77 3.19 2.79 2.52
C VAL A 77 4.62 2.25 2.55
N ILE A 78 5.09 1.61 1.47
CA ILE A 78 6.46 1.09 1.37
C ILE A 78 7.49 2.24 1.48
N THR A 79 7.23 3.36 0.81
CA THR A 79 8.08 4.55 0.89
C THR A 79 8.19 5.07 2.31
N ILE A 80 7.07 5.14 3.05
CA ILE A 80 7.06 5.55 4.47
C ILE A 80 7.96 4.64 5.30
N GLY A 81 7.80 3.32 5.18
CA GLY A 81 8.61 2.36 5.93
C GLY A 81 10.10 2.54 5.67
N ARG A 82 10.51 2.63 4.40
CA ARG A 82 11.92 2.83 4.02
C ARG A 82 12.51 4.14 4.53
N VAL A 83 11.74 5.22 4.48
CA VAL A 83 12.18 6.53 5.00
C VAL A 83 12.29 6.50 6.53
N CYS A 84 11.33 5.87 7.22
CA CYS A 84 11.40 5.72 8.68
C CYS A 84 12.66 4.96 9.11
N ASP A 85 12.95 3.81 8.49
CA ASP A 85 14.14 3.02 8.81
C ASP A 85 15.44 3.78 8.48
N ALA A 86 15.51 4.43 7.32
CA ALA A 86 16.70 5.14 6.88
C ALA A 86 17.05 6.38 7.74
N LEU A 87 16.06 6.99 8.40
CA LEU A 87 16.22 8.20 9.21
C LEU A 87 16.02 7.96 10.70
N GLY A 88 15.74 6.73 11.13
CA GLY A 88 15.43 6.42 12.52
C GLY A 88 14.16 7.10 13.05
N LEU A 89 13.20 7.38 12.16
CA LEU A 89 11.94 8.01 12.54
C LEU A 89 11.01 6.98 13.23
N ARG A 90 10.23 7.46 14.18
CA ARG A 90 9.15 6.64 14.75
C ARG A 90 8.05 6.44 13.72
N GLY A 91 7.79 5.19 13.36
CA GLY A 91 6.78 4.85 12.36
C GLY A 91 6.82 3.38 11.96
N LEU A 92 6.27 3.12 10.80
CA LEU A 92 6.25 1.80 10.18
C LEU A 92 7.67 1.42 9.71
N SER A 93 8.13 0.20 10.00
CA SER A 93 9.38 -0.31 9.41
C SER A 93 9.20 -0.68 7.94
N ALA A 94 10.29 -0.73 7.17
CA ALA A 94 10.26 -1.19 5.79
C ALA A 94 9.71 -2.62 5.68
N GLU A 95 10.14 -3.52 6.56
CA GLU A 95 9.64 -4.91 6.61
C GLU A 95 8.13 -4.95 6.84
N ALA A 96 7.63 -4.22 7.85
CA ALA A 96 6.20 -4.18 8.14
C ALA A 96 5.39 -3.56 6.99
N ALA A 97 5.94 -2.54 6.31
CA ALA A 97 5.33 -1.92 5.15
C ALA A 97 5.21 -2.91 3.97
N GLU A 98 6.26 -3.66 3.69
CA GLU A 98 6.28 -4.67 2.63
C GLU A 98 5.30 -5.81 2.91
N ILE A 99 5.29 -6.33 4.14
CA ILE A 99 4.34 -7.36 4.58
C ILE A 99 2.89 -6.86 4.44
N ALA A 100 2.58 -5.66 4.92
CA ALA A 100 1.24 -5.09 4.86
C ALA A 100 0.77 -4.80 3.42
N SER A 101 1.70 -4.54 2.50
CA SER A 101 1.40 -4.24 1.09
C SER A 101 1.33 -5.48 0.20
N ASN A 102 1.72 -6.66 0.69
CA ASN A 102 1.69 -7.92 -0.03
C ASN A 102 0.79 -8.93 0.68
N LYS A 103 -0.32 -9.31 0.04
CA LYS A 103 -1.34 -10.18 0.66
C LYS A 103 -0.83 -11.58 1.02
N LEU A 104 0.12 -12.14 0.24
CA LEU A 104 0.73 -13.42 0.58
C LEU A 104 1.64 -13.30 1.79
N ALA A 105 2.55 -12.32 1.79
CA ALA A 105 3.45 -12.09 2.91
C ALA A 105 2.67 -11.82 4.20
N MET A 106 1.62 -11.00 4.11
CA MET A 106 0.71 -10.72 5.24
C MET A 106 0.03 -11.99 5.75
N LYS A 107 -0.51 -12.83 4.86
CA LYS A 107 -1.18 -14.08 5.24
C LYS A 107 -0.23 -15.08 5.87
N SER A 108 0.97 -15.26 5.28
CA SER A 108 2.01 -16.13 5.84
C SER A 108 2.45 -15.68 7.24
N ARG A 109 2.57 -14.35 7.44
CA ARG A 109 2.88 -13.80 8.76
C ARG A 109 1.75 -14.03 9.77
N TYR A 110 0.50 -13.95 9.35
CA TYR A 110 -0.64 -14.28 10.22
C TYR A 110 -0.62 -15.75 10.66
N GLU A 111 -0.29 -16.68 9.77
CA GLU A 111 -0.15 -18.11 10.12
C GLU A 111 1.00 -18.35 11.08
N GLU A 112 2.18 -17.75 10.81
CA GLU A 112 3.38 -17.85 11.67
C GLU A 112 3.10 -17.41 13.12
N TYR A 113 2.33 -16.33 13.29
CA TYR A 113 2.02 -15.78 14.61
C TYR A 113 0.67 -16.23 15.18
N GLY A 114 0.03 -17.22 14.60
CA GLY A 114 -1.26 -17.75 15.06
C GLY A 114 -2.41 -16.74 15.00
N VAL A 115 -2.30 -15.70 14.17
CA VAL A 115 -3.38 -14.73 13.96
C VAL A 115 -4.47 -15.35 13.11
N ARG A 116 -5.70 -15.35 13.62
CA ARG A 116 -6.84 -15.93 12.91
C ARG A 116 -7.06 -15.23 11.57
N THR A 117 -7.02 -16.01 10.50
CA THR A 117 -7.24 -15.54 9.13
C THR A 117 -8.02 -16.58 8.33
N ALA A 118 -8.66 -16.17 7.22
CA ALA A 118 -9.28 -17.10 6.29
C ALA A 118 -8.22 -18.02 5.66
N ARG A 119 -8.57 -19.28 5.46
CA ARG A 119 -7.73 -20.22 4.69
C ARG A 119 -7.43 -19.64 3.32
N PHE A 120 -6.25 -19.89 2.78
CA PHE A 120 -5.84 -19.37 1.48
C PHE A 120 -4.92 -20.36 0.75
N ARG A 121 -4.75 -20.13 -0.53
CA ARG A 121 -3.78 -20.83 -1.37
C ARG A 121 -3.02 -19.81 -2.21
N LYS A 122 -1.73 -20.04 -2.36
CA LYS A 122 -0.87 -19.30 -3.29
C LYS A 122 -0.95 -19.99 -4.65
N ILE A 123 -1.35 -19.26 -5.67
CA ILE A 123 -1.54 -19.80 -7.02
C ILE A 123 -0.50 -19.15 -7.95
N PRO A 124 0.47 -19.93 -8.52
CA PRO A 124 1.41 -19.43 -9.53
C PRO A 124 0.66 -19.03 -10.81
N PHE A 125 1.11 -17.96 -11.47
CA PHE A 125 0.53 -17.50 -12.75
C PHE A 125 0.57 -18.54 -13.86
N ALA A 126 1.65 -19.31 -13.91
CA ALA A 126 1.84 -20.35 -14.92
C ALA A 126 0.86 -21.52 -14.78
N ARG A 127 0.14 -21.60 -13.65
CA ARG A 127 -0.76 -22.71 -13.39
C ARG A 127 -2.18 -22.38 -13.84
N GLU A 128 -2.77 -23.25 -14.65
CA GLU A 128 -4.16 -23.14 -15.13
C GLU A 128 -5.08 -24.19 -14.51
N ASP A 129 -4.49 -25.24 -13.96
CA ASP A 129 -5.15 -26.31 -13.21
C ASP A 129 -5.16 -25.94 -11.71
N TYR A 130 -6.35 -25.69 -11.17
CA TYR A 130 -6.55 -25.25 -9.80
C TYR A 130 -7.15 -26.32 -8.88
N GLU A 131 -7.65 -27.43 -9.40
CA GLU A 131 -8.39 -28.43 -8.62
C GLU A 131 -7.58 -28.94 -7.44
N GLU A 132 -6.35 -29.34 -7.68
CA GLU A 132 -5.43 -29.82 -6.64
C GLU A 132 -5.07 -28.73 -5.62
N LEU A 133 -4.93 -27.47 -6.06
CA LEU A 133 -4.60 -26.34 -5.19
C LEU A 133 -5.77 -25.93 -4.28
N LEU A 134 -7.00 -26.25 -4.66
CA LEU A 134 -8.20 -25.88 -3.92
C LEU A 134 -8.62 -26.93 -2.89
N GLU A 135 -7.91 -28.05 -2.80
CA GLU A 135 -8.22 -29.09 -1.83
C GLU A 135 -8.39 -28.50 -0.41
N GLY A 136 -9.51 -28.81 0.22
CA GLY A 136 -9.86 -28.30 1.55
C GLY A 136 -10.38 -26.86 1.59
N LEU A 137 -10.61 -26.21 0.45
CA LEU A 137 -11.35 -24.95 0.35
C LEU A 137 -12.75 -25.21 -0.21
N GLU A 138 -13.71 -24.42 0.23
CA GLU A 138 -15.11 -24.50 -0.18
C GLU A 138 -15.55 -23.20 -0.86
N PHE A 139 -16.39 -23.32 -1.91
CA PHE A 139 -16.98 -22.15 -2.56
C PHE A 139 -18.06 -21.50 -1.67
N PRO A 140 -18.26 -20.19 -1.74
CA PRO A 140 -17.56 -19.25 -2.63
C PRO A 140 -16.15 -18.90 -2.15
N LEU A 141 -15.26 -18.66 -3.11
CA LEU A 141 -13.89 -18.22 -2.86
C LEU A 141 -13.68 -16.76 -3.30
N ILE A 142 -12.65 -16.13 -2.79
CA ILE A 142 -12.20 -14.83 -3.29
C ILE A 142 -10.85 -15.01 -3.96
N PHE A 143 -10.82 -14.85 -5.27
CA PHE A 143 -9.61 -14.79 -6.07
C PHE A 143 -9.10 -13.35 -6.11
N LYS A 144 -7.80 -13.12 -5.89
CA LYS A 144 -7.28 -11.75 -5.83
C LYS A 144 -5.81 -11.66 -6.19
N SER A 145 -5.45 -10.54 -6.80
CA SER A 145 -4.07 -10.13 -6.98
C SER A 145 -3.37 -9.89 -5.63
N VAL A 146 -2.08 -10.22 -5.56
CA VAL A 146 -1.28 -10.17 -4.31
C VAL A 146 -0.98 -8.73 -3.89
N ASP A 147 -0.67 -7.86 -4.84
CA ASP A 147 -0.05 -6.54 -4.64
C ASP A 147 -0.93 -5.35 -5.03
N SER A 148 -2.21 -5.58 -5.34
CA SER A 148 -3.17 -4.51 -5.66
C SER A 148 -3.98 -4.04 -4.46
N SER A 149 -4.53 -2.84 -4.57
CA SER A 149 -5.41 -2.21 -3.59
C SER A 149 -6.68 -1.66 -4.24
N GLY A 150 -7.62 -1.15 -3.42
CA GLY A 150 -8.85 -0.52 -3.92
C GLY A 150 -9.78 -1.49 -4.66
N SER A 151 -9.85 -2.74 -4.24
CA SER A 151 -10.67 -3.82 -4.83
C SER A 151 -10.33 -4.19 -6.29
N ARG A 152 -9.20 -3.71 -6.82
CA ARG A 152 -8.74 -4.08 -8.15
C ARG A 152 -8.17 -5.50 -8.14
N GLY A 153 -8.45 -6.27 -9.20
CA GLY A 153 -7.99 -7.66 -9.32
C GLY A 153 -8.58 -8.59 -8.25
N ILE A 154 -9.80 -8.29 -7.76
CA ILE A 154 -10.53 -9.12 -6.81
C ILE A 154 -11.80 -9.63 -7.48
N THR A 155 -12.02 -10.94 -7.46
CA THR A 155 -13.19 -11.59 -8.02
C THR A 155 -13.74 -12.64 -7.04
N ARG A 156 -15.04 -12.63 -6.81
CA ARG A 156 -15.75 -13.72 -6.14
C ARG A 156 -15.92 -14.85 -7.14
N VAL A 157 -15.57 -16.05 -6.71
CA VAL A 157 -15.64 -17.29 -7.48
C VAL A 157 -16.63 -18.21 -6.79
N ASP A 158 -17.75 -18.46 -7.44
CA ASP A 158 -18.81 -19.32 -6.91
C ASP A 158 -18.68 -20.77 -7.39
N SER A 159 -17.91 -20.98 -8.47
CA SER A 159 -17.68 -22.30 -9.07
C SER A 159 -16.34 -22.34 -9.83
N PRO A 160 -15.83 -23.52 -10.19
CA PRO A 160 -14.63 -23.64 -11.02
C PRO A 160 -14.70 -22.92 -12.39
N ALA A 161 -15.90 -22.75 -12.94
CA ALA A 161 -16.10 -22.08 -14.21
C ALA A 161 -15.69 -20.58 -14.18
N ASP A 162 -15.72 -19.95 -13.00
CA ASP A 162 -15.45 -18.53 -12.82
C ASP A 162 -13.94 -18.21 -12.77
N PHE A 163 -13.07 -19.23 -12.63
CA PHE A 163 -11.63 -19.00 -12.48
C PHE A 163 -10.96 -18.31 -13.67
N ARG A 164 -11.43 -18.59 -14.89
CA ARG A 164 -10.86 -17.96 -16.08
C ARG A 164 -11.01 -16.44 -16.02
N GLU A 165 -12.18 -15.95 -15.69
CA GLU A 165 -12.47 -14.52 -15.57
C GLU A 165 -11.74 -13.90 -14.38
N ALA A 166 -11.78 -14.60 -13.23
CA ALA A 166 -11.08 -14.16 -12.02
C ALA A 166 -9.57 -14.00 -12.24
N ARG A 167 -8.94 -14.96 -12.94
CA ARG A 167 -7.54 -14.91 -13.31
C ARG A 167 -7.24 -13.73 -14.25
N HIS A 168 -8.05 -13.53 -15.27
CA HIS A 168 -7.89 -12.42 -16.20
C HIS A 168 -7.92 -11.07 -15.48
N ASN A 169 -8.95 -10.83 -14.65
CA ASN A 169 -9.06 -9.63 -13.83
C ASN A 169 -7.85 -9.43 -12.91
N ALA A 170 -7.37 -10.49 -12.28
CA ALA A 170 -6.23 -10.38 -11.38
C ALA A 170 -4.92 -10.09 -12.14
N LEU A 171 -4.70 -10.68 -13.32
CA LEU A 171 -3.53 -10.44 -14.17
C LEU A 171 -3.40 -8.99 -14.63
N GLU A 172 -4.52 -8.35 -14.96
CA GLU A 172 -4.53 -6.95 -15.35
C GLU A 172 -4.16 -5.99 -14.21
N ASN A 173 -4.18 -6.48 -12.98
CA ASN A 173 -4.07 -5.67 -11.77
C ASN A 173 -2.92 -6.08 -10.84
N THR A 174 -1.92 -6.84 -11.31
CA THR A 174 -0.79 -7.29 -10.49
C THR A 174 0.53 -7.17 -11.21
N ARG A 175 1.62 -7.11 -10.45
CA ARG A 175 3.00 -7.24 -10.89
C ARG A 175 3.69 -8.47 -10.25
N SER A 176 2.94 -9.21 -9.43
CA SER A 176 3.42 -10.44 -8.79
C SER A 176 3.31 -11.62 -9.75
N ASP A 177 4.14 -12.63 -9.59
CA ASP A 177 4.05 -13.91 -10.29
C ASP A 177 3.01 -14.85 -9.68
N TYR A 178 2.20 -14.35 -8.74
CA TYR A 178 1.23 -15.14 -7.97
C TYR A 178 -0.07 -14.38 -7.74
N PHE A 179 -1.13 -15.16 -7.52
CA PHE A 179 -2.43 -14.74 -7.01
C PHE A 179 -2.61 -15.13 -5.55
#